data_6db156609db3b087ea6022b895a1e0d5
#
_entry.id   6db156609db3b087ea6022b895a1e0d5
#
_cell.length_a   1.000
_cell.length_b   1.000
_cell.length_c   1.000
_cell.angle_alpha   90.00
_cell.angle_beta   90.00
_cell.angle_gamma   90.00
#
_symmetry.space_group_name_H-M   'P 1'
#
loop_
_entity.id
_entity.type
_entity.pdbx_description
1 polymer ?
#
loop_
_entity_poly.entity_id
_entity_poly.type
_entity_poly.pdbx_seq_one_letter_code
_entity_poly.pdbx_strand_id
1 'polypeptide(L)'
;MRTMTESEWMACIDSEAMLRFLRGKTSDRKLRLFAAAAFGRLAALLPDRLQRWGIAMLERLAEGTITRAESRSVTAEVRRAIPPDTWVPGSPPADHPHYVALMLYREFCSSSIAAHAVHASAGLMDGVGERREQARLMRCIFGYPCRSVAADPTWLTFDVLDLARTAYEEWALDRMPIVGYALEEAGCDDEVILSHCRGPGPHIRGCWVVDAILGES
;
A
#
# COMPACT_ATOMS: atom_id res chain seq x y z
N MET A 1 20.34 -13.69 7.52
CA MET A 1 19.38 -13.14 6.53
C MET A 1 20.16 -12.32 5.54
N ARG A 2 19.96 -12.56 4.23
CA ARG A 2 20.62 -11.74 3.19
C ARG A 2 20.06 -10.32 3.29
N THR A 3 20.95 -9.35 3.44
CA THR A 3 20.60 -7.92 3.40
C THR A 3 20.44 -7.52 1.95
N MET A 4 19.38 -6.79 1.62
CA MET A 4 19.17 -6.21 0.30
C MET A 4 19.78 -4.81 0.30
N THR A 5 20.63 -4.50 -0.69
CA THR A 5 21.17 -3.16 -0.90
C THR A 5 20.10 -2.24 -1.51
N GLU A 6 20.32 -0.93 -1.49
CA GLU A 6 19.43 0.04 -2.12
C GLU A 6 19.28 -0.24 -3.64
N SER A 7 20.37 -0.52 -4.34
CA SER A 7 20.34 -0.86 -5.74
C SER A 7 19.56 -2.14 -6.03
N GLU A 8 19.73 -3.18 -5.19
CA GLU A 8 18.95 -4.41 -5.29
C GLU A 8 17.47 -4.17 -5.01
N TRP A 9 17.12 -3.31 -4.03
CA TRP A 9 15.75 -2.92 -3.74
C TRP A 9 15.09 -2.21 -4.94
N MET A 10 15.78 -1.25 -5.52
CA MET A 10 15.25 -0.48 -6.66
C MET A 10 15.09 -1.33 -7.93
N ALA A 11 15.94 -2.34 -8.13
CA ALA A 11 15.88 -3.24 -9.28
C ALA A 11 14.94 -4.46 -9.05
N CYS A 12 14.54 -4.73 -7.80
CA CYS A 12 13.79 -5.93 -7.46
C CYS A 12 12.37 -5.89 -8.05
N ILE A 13 11.96 -6.97 -8.68
CA ILE A 13 10.60 -7.20 -9.17
C ILE A 13 9.89 -8.35 -8.42
N ASP A 14 10.58 -8.98 -7.48
CA ASP A 14 10.02 -10.03 -6.62
C ASP A 14 9.47 -9.40 -5.34
N SER A 15 8.17 -9.16 -5.34
CA SER A 15 7.45 -8.56 -4.21
C SER A 15 7.53 -9.40 -2.93
N GLU A 16 7.65 -10.73 -3.03
CA GLU A 16 7.82 -11.58 -1.85
C GLU A 16 9.21 -11.41 -1.22
N ALA A 17 10.26 -11.30 -2.05
CA ALA A 17 11.61 -11.02 -1.56
C ALA A 17 11.67 -9.64 -0.89
N MET A 18 11.00 -8.65 -1.46
CA MET A 18 10.89 -7.30 -0.88
C MET A 18 10.16 -7.32 0.47
N LEU A 19 9.03 -8.03 0.58
CA LEU A 19 8.31 -8.19 1.87
C LEU A 19 9.15 -8.90 2.92
N ARG A 20 9.86 -9.95 2.53
CA ARG A 20 10.78 -10.64 3.46
C ARG A 20 11.87 -9.70 3.99
N PHE A 21 12.37 -8.81 3.15
CA PHE A 21 13.36 -7.81 3.53
C PHE A 21 12.81 -6.75 4.49
N LEU A 22 11.55 -6.33 4.31
CA LEU A 22 10.87 -5.34 5.17
C LEU A 22 10.49 -5.87 6.55
N ARG A 23 10.56 -7.18 6.78
CA ARG A 23 10.14 -7.79 8.05
C ARG A 23 10.91 -7.20 9.23
N GLY A 24 10.17 -6.59 10.17
CA GLY A 24 10.74 -5.93 11.34
C GLY A 24 11.41 -4.57 11.08
N LYS A 25 11.24 -4.00 9.87
CA LYS A 25 11.84 -2.71 9.48
C LYS A 25 10.82 -1.64 9.12
N THR A 26 9.55 -1.95 9.17
CA THR A 26 8.48 -1.05 8.77
C THR A 26 7.30 -1.12 9.74
N SER A 27 6.46 -0.10 9.74
CA SER A 27 5.27 -0.04 10.59
C SER A 27 4.14 -0.92 10.06
N ASP A 28 3.27 -1.32 10.97
CA ASP A 28 2.04 -2.04 10.67
C ASP A 28 1.10 -1.23 9.75
N ARG A 29 1.09 0.10 9.94
CA ARG A 29 0.32 1.02 9.09
C ARG A 29 0.73 0.88 7.62
N LYS A 30 2.01 0.99 7.32
CA LYS A 30 2.53 0.89 5.95
C LYS A 30 2.27 -0.49 5.32
N LEU A 31 2.38 -1.56 6.07
CA LEU A 31 2.05 -2.91 5.57
C LEU A 31 0.57 -3.06 5.25
N ARG A 32 -0.32 -2.44 6.03
CA ARG A 32 -1.77 -2.45 5.76
C ARG A 32 -2.13 -1.58 4.55
N LEU A 33 -1.50 -0.42 4.39
CA LEU A 33 -1.69 0.44 3.21
C LEU A 33 -1.19 -0.25 1.93
N PHE A 34 -0.07 -0.96 2.01
CA PHE A 34 0.39 -1.80 0.92
C PHE A 34 -0.63 -2.91 0.58
N ALA A 35 -1.17 -3.59 1.59
CA ALA A 35 -2.19 -4.62 1.38
C ALA A 35 -3.46 -4.03 0.75
N ALA A 36 -3.90 -2.83 1.16
CA ALA A 36 -5.03 -2.12 0.57
C ALA A 36 -4.78 -1.80 -0.92
N ALA A 37 -3.60 -1.31 -1.24
CA ALA A 37 -3.22 -0.99 -2.62
C ALA A 37 -3.14 -2.25 -3.51
N ALA A 38 -2.52 -3.31 -3.01
CA ALA A 38 -2.46 -4.60 -3.72
C ALA A 38 -3.86 -5.21 -3.91
N PHE A 39 -4.74 -5.10 -2.90
CA PHE A 39 -6.14 -5.50 -3.01
C PHE A 39 -6.90 -4.66 -4.05
N GLY A 40 -6.64 -3.35 -4.11
CA GLY A 40 -7.22 -2.47 -5.11
C GLY A 40 -6.96 -2.92 -6.55
N ARG A 41 -5.83 -3.57 -6.80
CA ARG A 41 -5.52 -4.15 -8.11
C ARG A 41 -6.40 -5.34 -8.46
N LEU A 42 -6.89 -6.06 -7.47
CA LEU A 42 -7.86 -7.16 -7.63
C LEU A 42 -9.30 -6.68 -7.76
N ALA A 43 -9.55 -5.40 -7.57
CA ALA A 43 -10.88 -4.83 -7.50
C ALA A 43 -11.74 -5.23 -8.70
N ALA A 44 -11.19 -5.21 -9.92
CA ALA A 44 -11.92 -5.59 -11.14
C ALA A 44 -12.42 -7.05 -11.16
N LEU A 45 -11.85 -7.92 -10.32
CA LEU A 45 -12.24 -9.33 -10.20
C LEU A 45 -13.30 -9.55 -9.11
N LEU A 46 -13.67 -8.51 -8.37
CA LEU A 46 -14.60 -8.58 -7.25
C LEU A 46 -15.92 -7.90 -7.60
N PRO A 47 -17.05 -8.33 -6.98
CA PRO A 47 -18.31 -7.60 -7.07
C PRO A 47 -18.15 -6.15 -6.61
N ASP A 48 -18.76 -5.20 -7.31
CA ASP A 48 -18.65 -3.73 -7.10
C ASP A 48 -18.77 -3.30 -5.63
N ARG A 49 -19.65 -3.96 -4.89
CA ARG A 49 -19.86 -3.66 -3.47
C ARG A 49 -18.63 -4.00 -2.62
N LEU A 50 -17.97 -5.13 -2.91
CA LEU A 50 -16.76 -5.56 -2.21
C LEU A 50 -15.54 -4.73 -2.61
N GLN A 51 -15.48 -4.27 -3.87
CA GLN A 51 -14.40 -3.42 -4.35
C GLN A 51 -14.29 -2.12 -3.56
N ARG A 52 -15.35 -1.31 -3.62
CA ARG A 52 -15.37 0.03 -3.00
C ARG A 52 -15.23 -0.03 -1.48
N TRP A 53 -15.89 -1.01 -0.88
CA TRP A 53 -15.94 -1.13 0.56
C TRP A 53 -14.65 -1.71 1.13
N GLY A 54 -14.06 -2.67 0.42
CA GLY A 54 -12.87 -3.38 0.84
C GLY A 54 -11.65 -2.48 0.97
N ILE A 55 -11.37 -1.69 -0.05
CA ILE A 55 -10.21 -0.78 -0.06
C ILE A 55 -10.36 0.26 1.06
N ALA A 56 -11.49 0.98 1.08
CA ALA A 56 -11.74 2.00 2.10
C ALA A 56 -11.62 1.46 3.53
N MET A 57 -12.03 0.21 3.75
CA MET A 57 -11.95 -0.43 5.05
C MET A 57 -10.53 -0.80 5.45
N LEU A 58 -9.74 -1.34 4.52
CA LEU A 58 -8.33 -1.66 4.77
C LEU A 58 -7.51 -0.40 5.09
N GLU A 59 -7.82 0.70 4.45
CA GLU A 59 -7.18 1.98 4.73
C GLU A 59 -7.60 2.56 6.07
N ARG A 60 -8.89 2.56 6.40
CA ARG A 60 -9.36 2.93 7.75
C ARG A 60 -8.73 2.06 8.84
N LEU A 61 -8.47 0.78 8.54
CA LEU A 61 -7.76 -0.11 9.44
C LEU A 61 -6.28 0.30 9.58
N ALA A 62 -5.63 0.70 8.49
CA ALA A 62 -4.26 1.18 8.50
C ALA A 62 -4.13 2.46 9.33
N GLU A 63 -5.08 3.39 9.17
CA GLU A 63 -5.12 4.67 9.90
C GLU A 63 -5.67 4.54 11.34
N GLY A 64 -6.03 3.33 11.78
CA GLY A 64 -6.58 3.13 13.11
C GLY A 64 -7.96 3.77 13.34
N THR A 65 -8.66 4.17 12.29
CA THR A 65 -9.96 4.85 12.34
C THR A 65 -11.17 3.90 12.35
N ILE A 66 -10.91 2.59 12.35
CA ILE A 66 -11.95 1.56 12.45
C ILE A 66 -11.99 0.92 13.83
N THR A 67 -13.17 0.74 14.36
CA THR A 67 -13.37 0.00 15.62
C THR A 67 -13.31 -1.51 15.39
N ARG A 68 -13.05 -2.27 16.47
CA ARG A 68 -13.12 -3.75 16.43
C ARG A 68 -14.54 -4.26 16.11
N ALA A 69 -15.57 -3.52 16.45
CA ALA A 69 -16.94 -3.87 16.16
C ALA A 69 -17.25 -3.70 14.67
N GLU A 70 -16.87 -2.58 14.09
CA GLU A 70 -17.00 -2.32 12.65
C GLU A 70 -16.23 -3.36 11.84
N SER A 71 -14.99 -3.66 12.21
CA SER A 71 -14.18 -4.67 11.56
C SER A 71 -14.83 -6.06 11.56
N ARG A 72 -15.43 -6.48 12.70
CA ARG A 72 -16.16 -7.75 12.76
C ARG A 72 -17.42 -7.74 11.89
N SER A 73 -18.13 -6.62 11.85
CA SER A 73 -19.32 -6.45 10.99
C SER A 73 -18.94 -6.61 9.52
N VAL A 74 -17.86 -5.94 9.08
CA VAL A 74 -17.32 -6.04 7.72
C VAL A 74 -16.94 -7.48 7.38
N THR A 75 -16.20 -8.15 8.26
CA THR A 75 -15.81 -9.55 8.05
C THR A 75 -17.03 -10.46 7.88
N ALA A 76 -18.08 -10.22 8.67
CA ALA A 76 -19.32 -10.98 8.56
C ALA A 76 -20.09 -10.70 7.26
N GLU A 77 -20.06 -9.46 6.75
CA GLU A 77 -20.67 -9.11 5.46
C GLU A 77 -19.90 -9.67 4.28
N VAL A 78 -18.56 -9.58 4.27
CA VAL A 78 -17.72 -10.21 3.25
C VAL A 78 -18.00 -11.72 3.21
N ARG A 79 -18.06 -12.37 4.37
CA ARG A 79 -18.36 -13.81 4.44
C ARG A 79 -19.75 -14.14 3.88
N ARG A 80 -20.77 -13.31 4.10
CA ARG A 80 -22.11 -13.51 3.52
C ARG A 80 -22.16 -13.26 2.01
N ALA A 81 -21.29 -12.40 1.50
CA ALA A 81 -21.20 -12.11 0.07
C ALA A 81 -20.46 -13.20 -0.72
N ILE A 82 -19.74 -14.10 -0.05
CA ILE A 82 -19.05 -15.22 -0.68
C ILE A 82 -20.07 -16.34 -0.94
N PRO A 83 -20.27 -16.78 -2.19
CA PRO A 83 -21.17 -17.88 -2.50
C PRO A 83 -20.78 -19.16 -1.75
N PRO A 84 -21.76 -19.92 -1.19
CA PRO A 84 -21.48 -21.13 -0.40
C PRO A 84 -20.68 -22.17 -1.17
N ASP A 85 -20.87 -22.25 -2.49
CA ASP A 85 -20.25 -23.24 -3.37
C ASP A 85 -18.77 -22.98 -3.67
N THR A 86 -18.27 -21.80 -3.28
CA THR A 86 -16.87 -21.44 -3.48
C THR A 86 -15.97 -21.84 -2.30
N TRP A 87 -16.57 -22.34 -1.21
CA TRP A 87 -15.83 -22.74 -0.01
C TRP A 87 -15.88 -24.23 0.23
N VAL A 88 -14.82 -24.94 -0.17
CA VAL A 88 -14.61 -26.35 0.20
C VAL A 88 -13.79 -26.37 1.49
N PRO A 89 -14.30 -26.94 2.61
CA PRO A 89 -13.51 -27.12 3.83
C PRO A 89 -12.28 -27.97 3.53
N GLY A 90 -11.08 -27.40 3.75
CA GLY A 90 -9.81 -28.13 3.60
C GLY A 90 -9.00 -27.83 2.33
N SER A 91 -9.53 -27.09 1.38
CA SER A 91 -8.76 -26.53 0.26
C SER A 91 -9.12 -25.06 0.11
N PRO A 92 -8.25 -24.14 0.51
CA PRO A 92 -8.43 -22.77 0.09
C PRO A 92 -8.18 -22.75 -1.43
N PRO A 93 -9.14 -22.34 -2.25
CA PRO A 93 -8.79 -21.92 -3.60
C PRO A 93 -7.98 -20.64 -3.43
N ALA A 94 -6.66 -20.77 -3.37
CA ALA A 94 -5.72 -19.66 -3.34
C ALA A 94 -5.96 -18.70 -4.52
N ASP A 95 -6.70 -19.18 -5.50
CA ASP A 95 -7.00 -18.54 -6.77
C ASP A 95 -8.39 -17.88 -6.82
N HIS A 96 -9.13 -17.81 -5.70
CA HIS A 96 -10.46 -17.21 -5.73
C HIS A 96 -10.47 -15.81 -5.09
N PRO A 97 -10.88 -14.75 -5.82
CA PRO A 97 -10.85 -13.36 -5.33
C PRO A 97 -11.57 -13.15 -3.99
N HIS A 98 -12.69 -13.83 -3.78
CA HIS A 98 -13.47 -13.74 -2.54
C HIS A 98 -12.72 -14.32 -1.32
N TYR A 99 -11.93 -15.38 -1.53
CA TYR A 99 -11.12 -15.96 -0.47
C TYR A 99 -10.00 -15.01 -0.05
N VAL A 100 -9.38 -14.34 -1.01
CA VAL A 100 -8.38 -13.30 -0.75
C VAL A 100 -8.98 -12.16 0.06
N ALA A 101 -10.15 -11.68 -0.35
CA ALA A 101 -10.88 -10.66 0.39
C ALA A 101 -11.14 -11.12 1.84
N LEU A 102 -11.61 -12.34 2.05
CA LEU A 102 -11.87 -12.89 3.38
C LEU A 102 -10.61 -12.96 4.24
N MET A 103 -9.48 -13.39 3.66
CA MET A 103 -8.20 -13.48 4.37
C MET A 103 -7.67 -12.10 4.77
N LEU A 104 -7.77 -11.11 3.89
CA LEU A 104 -7.38 -9.74 4.17
C LEU A 104 -8.18 -9.13 5.33
N TYR A 105 -9.45 -9.50 5.48
CA TYR A 105 -10.31 -9.05 6.59
C TYR A 105 -10.17 -9.86 7.87
N ARG A 106 -9.77 -11.13 7.78
CA ARG A 106 -9.69 -12.02 8.93
C ARG A 106 -8.42 -11.81 9.76
N GLU A 107 -7.32 -11.48 9.11
CA GLU A 107 -6.02 -11.35 9.76
C GLU A 107 -5.69 -9.89 10.06
N PHE A 108 -5.87 -9.50 11.32
CA PHE A 108 -5.45 -8.19 11.83
C PHE A 108 -3.93 -8.03 11.99
N CYS A 109 -3.15 -9.06 11.65
CA CYS A 109 -1.71 -9.02 11.69
C CYS A 109 -1.16 -8.47 10.36
N SER A 110 -0.57 -7.32 10.40
CA SER A 110 -0.12 -6.52 9.26
C SER A 110 0.84 -7.23 8.30
N SER A 111 1.80 -7.96 8.81
CA SER A 111 2.78 -8.69 7.98
C SER A 111 2.16 -9.87 7.24
N SER A 112 1.19 -10.55 7.86
CA SER A 112 0.44 -11.65 7.27
C SER A 112 -0.50 -11.16 6.18
N ILE A 113 -1.21 -10.05 6.41
CA ILE A 113 -2.09 -9.42 5.41
C ILE A 113 -1.30 -9.07 4.14
N ALA A 114 -0.16 -8.40 4.28
CA ALA A 114 0.66 -8.03 3.15
C ALA A 114 1.16 -9.24 2.35
N ALA A 115 1.59 -10.30 3.03
CA ALA A 115 2.04 -11.53 2.39
C ALA A 115 0.91 -12.24 1.63
N HIS A 116 -0.30 -12.31 2.22
CA HIS A 116 -1.46 -12.88 1.54
C HIS A 116 -1.90 -12.08 0.33
N ALA A 117 -1.88 -10.73 0.41
CA ALA A 117 -2.22 -9.86 -0.71
C ALA A 117 -1.28 -10.08 -1.89
N VAL A 118 0.04 -10.19 -1.65
CA VAL A 118 1.04 -10.46 -2.68
C VAL A 118 0.83 -11.81 -3.33
N HIS A 119 0.72 -12.85 -2.52
CA HIS A 119 0.60 -14.23 -3.03
C HIS A 119 -0.67 -14.41 -3.86
N ALA A 120 -1.77 -13.92 -3.34
CA ALA A 120 -3.07 -14.08 -3.95
C ALA A 120 -3.22 -13.27 -5.25
N SER A 121 -2.79 -12.04 -5.29
CA SER A 121 -2.87 -11.24 -6.52
C SER A 121 -1.95 -11.77 -7.61
N ALA A 122 -0.78 -12.30 -7.26
CA ALA A 122 0.10 -12.96 -8.23
C ALA A 122 -0.49 -14.25 -8.80
N GLY A 123 -1.30 -14.99 -8.02
CA GLY A 123 -1.98 -16.19 -8.48
C GLY A 123 -3.19 -15.93 -9.38
N LEU A 124 -3.86 -14.78 -9.19
CA LEU A 124 -5.10 -14.43 -9.89
C LEU A 124 -4.90 -13.60 -11.17
N MET A 125 -3.71 -13.02 -11.36
CA MET A 125 -3.37 -12.16 -12.48
C MET A 125 -2.15 -12.72 -13.24
N ASP A 126 -1.70 -12.02 -14.28
CA ASP A 126 -0.40 -12.33 -14.89
C ASP A 126 0.71 -12.19 -13.84
N GLY A 127 1.16 -13.33 -13.33
CA GLY A 127 2.00 -13.42 -12.13
C GLY A 127 3.29 -12.59 -12.22
N VAL A 128 3.89 -12.45 -13.40
CA VAL A 128 5.14 -11.65 -13.58
C VAL A 128 4.81 -10.16 -13.66
N GLY A 129 3.81 -9.79 -14.43
CA GLY A 129 3.34 -8.41 -14.54
C GLY A 129 2.85 -7.88 -13.20
N GLU A 130 2.06 -8.66 -12.48
CA GLU A 130 1.52 -8.30 -11.18
C GLU A 130 2.62 -8.10 -10.12
N ARG A 131 3.61 -8.98 -10.04
CA ARG A 131 4.74 -8.83 -9.11
C ARG A 131 5.53 -7.54 -9.36
N ARG A 132 5.69 -7.16 -10.64
CA ARG A 132 6.33 -5.90 -11.02
C ARG A 132 5.54 -4.69 -10.52
N GLU A 133 4.22 -4.71 -10.68
CA GLU A 133 3.36 -3.65 -10.18
C GLU A 133 3.35 -3.57 -8.65
N GLN A 134 3.31 -4.70 -7.96
CA GLN A 134 3.45 -4.74 -6.51
C GLN A 134 4.81 -4.18 -6.04
N ALA A 135 5.89 -4.48 -6.76
CA ALA A 135 7.19 -3.91 -6.45
C ALA A 135 7.22 -2.38 -6.64
N ARG A 136 6.45 -1.83 -7.60
CA ARG A 136 6.26 -0.38 -7.76
C ARG A 136 5.48 0.21 -6.58
N LEU A 137 4.39 -0.43 -6.17
CA LEU A 137 3.62 -0.05 -4.98
C LEU A 137 4.49 -0.03 -3.71
N MET A 138 5.33 -1.06 -3.55
CA MET A 138 6.26 -1.12 -2.42
C MET A 138 7.24 0.04 -2.42
N ARG A 139 7.80 0.41 -3.57
CA ARG A 139 8.70 1.57 -3.67
C ARG A 139 8.00 2.88 -3.36
N CYS A 140 6.73 3.02 -3.73
CA CYS A 140 5.94 4.18 -3.37
C CYS A 140 5.67 4.28 -1.88
N ILE A 141 5.35 3.17 -1.20
CA ILE A 141 5.01 3.19 0.24
C ILE A 141 6.24 3.22 1.13
N PHE A 142 7.24 2.36 0.83
CA PHE A 142 8.38 2.14 1.71
C PHE A 142 9.61 2.96 1.33
N GLY A 143 9.60 3.59 0.15
CA GLY A 143 10.71 4.42 -0.31
C GLY A 143 12.03 3.65 -0.34
N TYR A 144 12.96 4.10 0.50
CA TYR A 144 14.31 3.56 0.64
C TYR A 144 14.52 2.93 2.03
N PRO A 145 14.07 1.69 2.25
CA PRO A 145 14.13 1.08 3.60
C PRO A 145 15.55 0.79 4.09
N CYS A 146 16.55 1.02 3.25
CA CYS A 146 17.98 0.88 3.62
C CYS A 146 18.52 2.15 4.30
N ARG A 147 17.84 3.29 4.18
CA ARG A 147 18.18 4.58 4.79
C ARG A 147 16.93 5.32 5.22
N SER A 148 17.05 6.16 6.25
CA SER A 148 16.00 7.11 6.60
C SER A 148 16.08 8.31 5.66
N VAL A 149 14.98 8.65 5.01
CA VAL A 149 14.81 9.89 4.26
C VAL A 149 13.78 10.71 5.03
N ALA A 150 14.21 11.84 5.58
CA ALA A 150 13.34 12.78 6.28
C ALA A 150 13.26 14.07 5.47
N ALA A 151 12.08 14.70 5.46
CA ALA A 151 11.95 16.04 4.91
C ALA A 151 12.67 17.05 5.82
N ASP A 152 13.46 17.93 5.22
CA ASP A 152 14.04 19.03 5.99
C ASP A 152 12.93 19.98 6.45
N PRO A 153 12.87 20.37 7.73
CA PRO A 153 11.85 21.28 8.23
C PRO A 153 11.77 22.61 7.47
N THR A 154 12.85 23.04 6.85
CA THR A 154 12.88 24.29 6.06
C THR A 154 12.08 24.19 4.76
N TRP A 155 11.85 22.98 4.25
CA TRP A 155 11.02 22.74 3.05
C TRP A 155 9.52 22.67 3.36
N LEU A 156 9.15 22.52 4.64
CA LEU A 156 7.76 22.33 5.08
C LEU A 156 7.00 23.67 5.16
N THR A 157 6.94 24.37 4.06
CA THR A 157 6.16 25.61 3.92
C THR A 157 4.67 25.32 4.01
N PHE A 158 3.85 26.35 4.19
CA PHE A 158 2.40 26.23 4.20
C PHE A 158 1.89 25.52 2.93
N ASP A 159 2.37 25.93 1.77
CA ASP A 159 1.93 25.41 0.48
C ASP A 159 2.31 23.93 0.31
N VAL A 160 3.53 23.54 0.71
CA VAL A 160 3.96 22.12 0.67
C VAL A 160 3.09 21.25 1.58
N LEU A 161 2.83 21.72 2.80
CA LEU A 161 1.99 20.99 3.76
C LEU A 161 0.53 20.89 3.29
N ASP A 162 -0.02 21.96 2.73
CA ASP A 162 -1.40 21.99 2.22
C ASP A 162 -1.58 21.07 1.01
N LEU A 163 -0.65 21.12 0.05
CA LEU A 163 -0.64 20.23 -1.11
C LEU A 163 -0.50 18.75 -0.70
N ALA A 164 0.41 18.47 0.23
CA ALA A 164 0.60 17.10 0.71
C ALA A 164 -0.65 16.58 1.45
N ARG A 165 -1.27 17.43 2.28
CA ARG A 165 -2.51 17.10 2.99
C ARG A 165 -3.67 16.89 2.03
N THR A 166 -3.84 17.77 1.05
CA THR A 166 -4.86 17.63 0.00
C THR A 166 -4.66 16.33 -0.80
N ALA A 167 -3.42 16.04 -1.22
CA ALA A 167 -3.11 14.79 -1.91
C ALA A 167 -3.48 13.55 -1.08
N TYR A 168 -3.26 13.63 0.23
CA TYR A 168 -3.55 12.53 1.15
C TYR A 168 -5.05 12.36 1.43
N GLU A 169 -5.76 13.44 1.75
CA GLU A 169 -7.16 13.43 2.21
C GLU A 169 -8.14 13.27 1.06
N GLU A 170 -7.88 13.93 -0.08
CA GLU A 170 -8.76 13.93 -1.26
C GLU A 170 -8.40 12.84 -2.29
N TRP A 171 -7.40 11.98 -2.00
CA TRP A 171 -6.92 10.94 -2.94
C TRP A 171 -6.36 11.50 -4.24
N ALA A 172 -5.92 12.75 -4.23
CA ALA A 172 -5.40 13.47 -5.38
C ALA A 172 -3.88 13.20 -5.56
N LEU A 173 -3.48 11.92 -5.43
CA LEU A 173 -2.07 11.51 -5.52
C LEU A 173 -1.50 11.56 -6.95
N ASP A 174 -2.33 11.78 -7.95
CA ASP A 174 -1.94 12.17 -9.31
C ASP A 174 -1.30 13.57 -9.34
N ARG A 175 -1.52 14.39 -8.29
CA ARG A 175 -0.93 15.72 -8.13
C ARG A 175 0.48 15.70 -7.52
N MET A 176 1.08 14.54 -7.31
CA MET A 176 2.44 14.45 -6.77
C MET A 176 3.49 15.29 -7.52
N PRO A 177 3.45 15.46 -8.85
CA PRO A 177 4.35 16.40 -9.52
C PRO A 177 4.23 17.84 -9.03
N ILE A 178 3.03 18.29 -8.63
CA ILE A 178 2.81 19.65 -8.07
C ILE A 178 3.45 19.75 -6.68
N VAL A 179 3.34 18.71 -5.85
CA VAL A 179 4.04 18.64 -4.57
C VAL A 179 5.56 18.73 -4.79
N GLY A 180 6.08 18.04 -5.82
CA GLY A 180 7.49 18.09 -6.19
C GLY A 180 7.95 19.51 -6.60
N TYR A 181 7.15 20.24 -7.33
CA TYR A 181 7.45 21.65 -7.67
C TYR A 181 7.44 22.56 -6.44
N ALA A 182 6.45 22.42 -5.56
CA ALA A 182 6.38 23.21 -4.34
C ALA A 182 7.58 22.93 -3.41
N LEU A 183 8.02 21.67 -3.31
CA LEU A 183 9.23 21.30 -2.57
C LEU A 183 10.48 21.97 -3.15
N GLU A 184 10.64 21.94 -4.47
CA GLU A 184 11.78 22.58 -5.15
C GLU A 184 11.77 24.11 -4.93
N GLU A 185 10.60 24.78 -5.04
CA GLU A 185 10.44 26.19 -4.72
C GLU A 185 10.74 26.50 -3.24
N ALA A 186 10.47 25.56 -2.34
CA ALA A 186 10.83 25.66 -0.94
C ALA A 186 12.32 25.40 -0.66
N GLY A 187 13.13 25.12 -1.70
CA GLY A 187 14.56 24.90 -1.61
C GLY A 187 14.99 23.45 -1.43
N CYS A 188 14.09 22.49 -1.64
CA CYS A 188 14.45 21.07 -1.65
C CYS A 188 15.35 20.77 -2.86
N ASP A 189 16.54 20.25 -2.60
CA ASP A 189 17.53 19.80 -3.59
C ASP A 189 17.76 18.27 -3.54
N ASP A 190 16.96 17.53 -2.76
CA ASP A 190 17.04 16.07 -2.71
C ASP A 190 16.42 15.45 -3.95
N GLU A 191 17.28 15.07 -4.89
CA GLU A 191 16.89 14.43 -6.16
C GLU A 191 16.09 13.12 -5.97
N VAL A 192 16.22 12.45 -4.83
CA VAL A 192 15.45 11.22 -4.54
C VAL A 192 13.99 11.58 -4.25
N ILE A 193 13.76 12.61 -3.49
CA ILE A 193 12.41 13.14 -3.20
C ILE A 193 11.79 13.69 -4.48
N LEU A 194 12.50 14.59 -5.17
CA LEU A 194 12.00 15.26 -6.36
C LEU A 194 11.71 14.31 -7.51
N SER A 195 12.63 13.34 -7.78
CA SER A 195 12.42 12.32 -8.82
C SER A 195 11.27 11.38 -8.50
N HIS A 196 11.04 11.05 -7.20
CA HIS A 196 9.87 10.27 -6.82
C HIS A 196 8.57 11.04 -7.10
N CYS A 197 8.49 12.30 -6.69
CA CYS A 197 7.30 13.13 -6.92
C CYS A 197 6.98 13.31 -8.41
N ARG A 198 8.00 13.51 -9.24
CA ARG A 198 7.88 13.73 -10.69
C ARG A 198 7.76 12.44 -11.49
N GLY A 199 8.03 11.31 -10.87
CA GLY A 199 7.97 10.00 -11.51
C GLY A 199 6.56 9.60 -11.94
N PRO A 200 6.43 8.61 -12.82
CA PRO A 200 5.14 8.17 -13.36
C PRO A 200 4.27 7.40 -12.35
N GLY A 201 4.64 7.35 -11.10
CA GLY A 201 3.96 6.61 -10.04
C GLY A 201 4.12 5.08 -10.15
N PRO A 202 3.21 4.30 -9.58
CA PRO A 202 1.98 4.73 -8.91
C PRO A 202 2.25 5.53 -7.64
N HIS A 203 1.47 6.59 -7.42
CA HIS A 203 1.42 7.26 -6.11
C HIS A 203 0.14 6.85 -5.42
N ILE A 204 0.25 6.37 -4.19
CA ILE A 204 -0.85 5.80 -3.43
C ILE A 204 -0.80 6.26 -1.98
N ARG A 205 -1.87 6.07 -1.25
CA ARG A 205 -1.94 6.40 0.17
C ARG A 205 -0.83 5.68 0.94
N GLY A 206 -0.14 6.40 1.81
CA GLY A 206 1.10 5.92 2.45
C GLY A 206 2.36 6.15 1.62
N CYS A 207 2.28 6.96 0.53
CA CYS A 207 3.47 7.40 -0.21
C CYS A 207 4.52 7.96 0.75
N TRP A 208 5.74 7.43 0.69
CA TRP A 208 6.79 7.75 1.64
C TRP A 208 7.18 9.24 1.66
N VAL A 209 7.04 9.96 0.53
CA VAL A 209 7.30 11.41 0.49
C VAL A 209 6.20 12.17 1.20
N VAL A 210 4.93 11.82 0.95
CA VAL A 210 3.79 12.46 1.63
C VAL A 210 3.86 12.21 3.14
N ASP A 211 4.14 10.98 3.54
CA ASP A 211 4.31 10.60 4.95
C ASP A 211 5.49 11.37 5.59
N ALA A 212 6.62 11.56 4.87
CA ALA A 212 7.75 12.34 5.37
C ALA A 212 7.40 13.84 5.55
N ILE A 213 6.59 14.40 4.65
CA ILE A 213 6.12 15.80 4.74
C ILE A 213 5.14 15.95 5.90
N LEU A 214 4.20 15.02 6.08
CA LEU A 214 3.15 15.11 7.09
C LEU A 214 3.57 14.57 8.47
N GLY A 215 4.76 13.94 8.58
CA GLY A 215 5.24 13.33 9.82
C GLY A 215 4.55 12.03 10.18
N GLU A 216 3.99 11.33 9.19
CA GLU A 216 3.32 10.03 9.36
C GLU A 216 4.33 8.87 9.25
N SER A 217 4.07 7.73 9.95
CA SER A 217 5.03 6.61 10.04
C SER A 217 4.39 5.23 9.87
#